data_45c9a890695f19059e800c5fb90a77d1
#
_entry.id   45c9a890695f19059e800c5fb90a77d1
#
_cell.length_a   1.000
_cell.length_b   1.000
_cell.length_c   1.000
_cell.angle_alpha   90.00
_cell.angle_beta   90.00
_cell.angle_gamma   90.00
#
_symmetry.space_group_name_H-M   'P 1'
#
loop_
_entity.id
_entity.type
_entity.pdbx_description
1 polymer ?
#
loop_
_entity_poly.entity_id
_entity_poly.type
_entity_poly.pdbx_seq_one_letter_code
_entity_poly.pdbx_strand_id
1 'polypeptide(L)'
;MRKFIRKMIAAWVFIQAHQHKRFVGLYRRLCQPFGQEWAVFLRRWGGLHAMGHGCVINMNVTMTDPAYVRLGNNVHLSGCTLFGHDGSVNMVNQAFGLNLDHVGKIDILDNVFIGHQAIILPGVTIGPNAIVAANSVVTRDVPPNCVVGGSPAKVICSLDDWIERLKQENSQLPWATEFGQREHVLAPESLALCAARVAFFYGEENHHVA
;
A
#
# COMPACT_ATOMS: atom_id res chain seq x y z
N MET A 1 -29.06 17.79 12.52
CA MET A 1 -29.11 18.44 11.20
C MET A 1 -27.74 18.54 10.52
N ARG A 2 -26.70 19.17 11.11
CA ARG A 2 -25.34 19.32 10.47
C ARG A 2 -24.67 17.98 10.11
N LYS A 3 -24.72 16.95 10.97
CA LYS A 3 -24.14 15.61 10.69
C LYS A 3 -24.82 14.90 9.50
N PHE A 4 -26.14 15.07 9.37
CA PHE A 4 -26.91 14.47 8.27
C PHE A 4 -26.57 15.14 6.92
N ILE A 5 -26.52 16.46 6.87
CA ILE A 5 -26.13 17.24 5.67
C ILE A 5 -24.71 16.84 5.22
N ARG A 6 -23.76 16.72 6.17
CA ARG A 6 -22.38 16.29 5.85
C ARG A 6 -22.34 14.89 5.23
N LYS A 7 -23.15 13.94 5.73
CA LYS A 7 -23.24 12.58 5.15
C LYS A 7 -23.82 12.60 3.74
N MET A 8 -24.86 13.42 3.49
CA MET A 8 -25.44 13.58 2.14
C MET A 8 -24.43 14.15 1.16
N ILE A 9 -23.69 15.19 1.56
CA ILE A 9 -22.66 15.81 0.71
C ILE A 9 -21.54 14.78 0.42
N ALA A 10 -21.09 14.04 1.41
CA ALA A 10 -20.06 13.01 1.23
C ALA A 10 -20.53 11.91 0.25
N ALA A 11 -21.76 11.42 0.40
CA ALA A 11 -22.34 10.44 -0.53
C ALA A 11 -22.44 10.97 -1.96
N TRP A 12 -22.89 12.21 -2.13
CA TRP A 12 -22.95 12.84 -3.45
C TRP A 12 -21.54 13.00 -4.06
N VAL A 13 -20.58 13.50 -3.28
CA VAL A 13 -19.18 13.67 -3.70
C VAL A 13 -18.55 12.33 -4.07
N PHE A 14 -18.82 11.26 -3.31
CA PHE A 14 -18.40 9.90 -3.64
C PHE A 14 -18.90 9.48 -5.02
N ILE A 15 -20.19 9.64 -5.29
CA ILE A 15 -20.80 9.31 -6.59
C ILE A 15 -20.14 10.11 -7.72
N GLN A 16 -19.97 11.44 -7.55
CA GLN A 16 -19.33 12.28 -8.55
C GLN A 16 -17.88 11.88 -8.83
N ALA A 17 -17.11 11.51 -7.80
CA ALA A 17 -15.75 11.06 -7.95
C ALA A 17 -15.69 9.72 -8.69
N HIS A 18 -16.43 8.71 -8.22
CA HIS A 18 -16.38 7.36 -8.78
C HIS A 18 -17.00 7.21 -10.16
N GLN A 19 -18.08 7.93 -10.45
CA GLN A 19 -18.75 7.83 -11.76
C GLN A 19 -18.19 8.78 -12.82
N HIS A 20 -17.78 9.97 -12.42
CA HIS A 20 -17.48 11.07 -13.36
C HIS A 20 -16.08 11.67 -13.22
N LYS A 21 -15.23 11.19 -12.32
CA LYS A 21 -13.91 11.75 -11.98
C LYS A 21 -13.99 13.25 -11.58
N ARG A 22 -15.11 13.66 -10.98
CA ARG A 22 -15.34 15.03 -10.54
C ARG A 22 -15.15 15.19 -9.05
N PHE A 23 -14.72 16.38 -8.60
CA PHE A 23 -14.52 16.72 -7.18
C PHE A 23 -13.59 15.77 -6.42
N VAL A 24 -12.58 15.20 -7.08
CA VAL A 24 -11.66 14.20 -6.51
C VAL A 24 -10.94 14.74 -5.27
N GLY A 25 -10.51 16.02 -5.27
CA GLY A 25 -9.91 16.66 -4.10
C GLY A 25 -10.86 16.72 -2.90
N LEU A 26 -12.14 17.02 -3.17
CA LEU A 26 -13.18 17.05 -2.13
C LEU A 26 -13.51 15.65 -1.63
N TYR A 27 -13.57 14.65 -2.54
CA TYR A 27 -13.71 13.23 -2.20
C TYR A 27 -12.60 12.79 -1.24
N ARG A 28 -11.34 13.03 -1.56
CA ARG A 28 -10.20 12.69 -0.69
C ARG A 28 -10.30 13.35 0.68
N ARG A 29 -10.76 14.61 0.74
CA ARG A 29 -10.85 15.38 2.00
C ARG A 29 -12.05 14.99 2.87
N LEU A 30 -13.22 14.78 2.28
CA LEU A 30 -14.47 14.53 3.02
C LEU A 30 -14.70 13.04 3.31
N CYS A 31 -14.44 12.18 2.31
CA CYS A 31 -14.68 10.74 2.43
C CYS A 31 -13.46 10.01 3.00
N GLN A 32 -12.25 10.58 2.85
CA GLN A 32 -11.00 9.97 3.32
C GLN A 32 -10.89 8.50 2.92
N PRO A 33 -11.01 8.17 1.61
CA PRO A 33 -11.02 6.80 1.15
C PRO A 33 -9.76 6.07 1.60
N PHE A 34 -9.91 4.85 2.07
CA PHE A 34 -8.80 4.07 2.59
C PHE A 34 -8.74 2.70 1.91
N GLY A 35 -7.53 2.23 1.68
CA GLY A 35 -7.27 0.86 1.28
C GLY A 35 -7.99 0.44 0.00
N GLN A 36 -8.95 -0.46 0.13
CA GLN A 36 -9.70 -1.02 -1.01
C GLN A 36 -10.54 0.01 -1.74
N GLU A 37 -11.17 0.93 -1.03
CA GLU A 37 -12.01 1.97 -1.65
C GLU A 37 -11.17 2.86 -2.58
N TRP A 38 -9.98 3.29 -2.11
CA TRP A 38 -9.08 4.08 -2.93
C TRP A 38 -8.52 3.27 -4.10
N ALA A 39 -8.21 1.99 -3.90
CA ALA A 39 -7.78 1.09 -4.97
C ALA A 39 -8.85 0.92 -6.07
N VAL A 40 -10.14 0.80 -5.70
CA VAL A 40 -11.25 0.76 -6.68
C VAL A 40 -11.32 2.06 -7.49
N PHE A 41 -11.15 3.21 -6.84
CA PHE A 41 -11.08 4.48 -7.55
C PHE A 41 -9.90 4.53 -8.53
N LEU A 42 -8.70 4.11 -8.10
CA LEU A 42 -7.49 4.12 -8.93
C LEU A 42 -7.58 3.14 -10.10
N ARG A 43 -8.21 1.98 -9.94
CA ARG A 43 -8.44 1.02 -11.04
C ARG A 43 -9.18 1.67 -12.21
N ARG A 44 -10.13 2.54 -11.91
CA ARG A 44 -10.93 3.23 -12.93
C ARG A 44 -10.28 4.51 -13.45
N TRP A 45 -9.65 5.27 -12.58
CA TRP A 45 -9.27 6.65 -12.84
C TRP A 45 -7.79 6.99 -12.59
N GLY A 46 -7.01 6.03 -12.04
CA GLY A 46 -5.62 6.23 -11.67
C GLY A 46 -4.65 6.26 -12.83
N GLY A 47 -5.08 5.83 -14.01
CA GLY A 47 -4.22 5.80 -15.21
C GLY A 47 -3.20 4.66 -15.22
N LEU A 48 -3.36 3.67 -14.34
CA LEU A 48 -2.50 2.47 -14.34
C LEU A 48 -2.66 1.67 -15.65
N HIS A 49 -1.57 1.04 -16.10
CA HIS A 49 -1.59 0.15 -17.25
C HIS A 49 -2.58 -1.00 -17.03
N ALA A 50 -2.50 -1.66 -15.90
CA ALA A 50 -3.44 -2.69 -15.48
C ALA A 50 -3.45 -2.81 -13.95
N MET A 51 -4.56 -3.33 -13.40
CA MET A 51 -4.71 -3.59 -11.98
C MET A 51 -5.66 -4.73 -11.72
N GLY A 52 -5.20 -5.75 -11.00
CA GLY A 52 -5.98 -6.91 -10.56
C GLY A 52 -6.98 -6.60 -9.45
N HIS A 53 -7.50 -7.64 -8.82
CA HIS A 53 -8.52 -7.56 -7.77
C HIS A 53 -7.91 -7.65 -6.35
N GLY A 54 -8.67 -7.27 -5.33
CA GLY A 54 -8.25 -7.39 -3.92
C GLY A 54 -7.13 -6.45 -3.50
N CYS A 55 -6.77 -5.46 -4.31
CA CYS A 55 -5.70 -4.53 -3.97
C CYS A 55 -6.10 -3.56 -2.87
N VAL A 56 -5.11 -3.17 -2.06
CA VAL A 56 -5.23 -2.18 -0.98
C VAL A 56 -4.17 -1.10 -1.22
N ILE A 57 -4.57 0.14 -1.45
CA ILE A 57 -3.65 1.23 -1.77
C ILE A 57 -3.93 2.41 -0.85
N ASN A 58 -2.93 2.85 -0.10
CA ASN A 58 -3.06 4.03 0.74
C ASN A 58 -3.01 5.30 -0.10
N MET A 59 -3.71 6.36 0.34
CA MET A 59 -3.78 7.63 -0.40
C MET A 59 -2.45 8.37 -0.55
N ASN A 60 -1.46 8.05 0.27
CA ASN A 60 -0.12 8.62 0.24
C ASN A 60 0.87 7.82 -0.64
N VAL A 61 0.38 6.85 -1.40
CA VAL A 61 1.18 6.20 -2.45
C VAL A 61 1.38 7.18 -3.61
N THR A 62 2.63 7.32 -4.05
CA THR A 62 3.00 8.15 -5.19
C THR A 62 3.40 7.26 -6.37
N MET A 63 2.87 7.57 -7.55
CA MET A 63 3.24 6.93 -8.82
C MET A 63 3.53 8.06 -9.80
N THR A 64 4.77 8.19 -10.27
CA THR A 64 5.13 9.26 -11.20
C THR A 64 4.54 9.03 -12.57
N ASP A 65 4.55 7.77 -13.03
CA ASP A 65 4.08 7.35 -14.35
C ASP A 65 3.13 6.15 -14.24
N PRO A 66 1.88 6.36 -13.81
CA PRO A 66 0.95 5.25 -13.59
C PRO A 66 0.70 4.40 -14.85
N ALA A 67 0.81 4.98 -16.05
CA ALA A 67 0.67 4.26 -17.31
C ALA A 67 1.72 3.13 -17.50
N TYR A 68 2.84 3.19 -16.79
CA TYR A 68 3.90 2.18 -16.82
C TYR A 68 3.83 1.19 -15.66
N VAL A 69 2.79 1.31 -14.80
CA VAL A 69 2.62 0.46 -13.62
C VAL A 69 1.52 -0.58 -13.88
N ARG A 70 1.87 -1.85 -13.67
CA ARG A 70 0.93 -2.96 -13.64
C ARG A 70 0.91 -3.60 -12.25
N LEU A 71 -0.29 -3.77 -11.70
CA LEU A 71 -0.53 -4.44 -10.43
C LEU A 71 -1.31 -5.72 -10.66
N GLY A 72 -0.87 -6.82 -10.09
CA GLY A 72 -1.58 -8.09 -10.02
C GLY A 72 -2.74 -8.07 -9.01
N ASN A 73 -3.14 -9.25 -8.58
CA ASN A 73 -4.17 -9.44 -7.56
C ASN A 73 -3.57 -9.35 -6.15
N ASN A 74 -4.35 -8.90 -5.17
CA ASN A 74 -3.96 -8.85 -3.77
C ASN A 74 -2.63 -8.09 -3.56
N VAL A 75 -2.49 -6.93 -4.22
CA VAL A 75 -1.32 -6.04 -4.05
C VAL A 75 -1.63 -4.97 -3.02
N HIS A 76 -0.79 -4.89 -1.99
CA HIS A 76 -0.93 -3.90 -0.93
C HIS A 76 0.21 -2.87 -0.99
N LEU A 77 -0.14 -1.60 -1.19
CA LEU A 77 0.79 -0.48 -1.25
C LEU A 77 0.60 0.44 -0.05
N SER A 78 1.61 0.51 0.83
CA SER A 78 1.55 1.26 2.10
C SER A 78 2.44 2.50 2.05
N GLY A 79 1.96 3.59 1.41
CA GLY A 79 2.66 4.88 1.40
C GLY A 79 4.04 4.85 0.76
N CYS A 80 4.22 4.06 -0.29
CA CYS A 80 5.44 3.89 -1.07
C CYS A 80 5.48 4.81 -2.29
N THR A 81 6.62 4.85 -2.98
CA THR A 81 6.81 5.58 -4.23
C THR A 81 7.24 4.64 -5.35
N LEU A 82 6.55 4.74 -6.50
CA LEU A 82 6.86 4.01 -7.72
C LEU A 82 7.34 5.02 -8.77
N PHE A 83 8.60 4.92 -9.19
CA PHE A 83 9.20 5.77 -10.21
C PHE A 83 9.20 5.05 -11.56
N GLY A 84 8.47 5.56 -12.56
CA GLY A 84 8.48 5.04 -13.92
C GLY A 84 9.60 5.64 -14.78
N HIS A 85 10.26 6.71 -14.32
CA HIS A 85 11.39 7.34 -15.02
C HIS A 85 12.44 7.85 -14.04
N ASP A 86 13.65 8.07 -14.56
CA ASP A 86 14.76 8.70 -13.84
C ASP A 86 14.91 10.16 -14.27
N GLY A 87 14.53 11.10 -13.41
CA GLY A 87 14.62 12.54 -13.69
C GLY A 87 16.04 13.08 -13.82
N SER A 88 17.08 12.35 -13.39
CA SER A 88 18.47 12.77 -13.51
C SER A 88 18.93 12.92 -14.97
N VAL A 89 18.28 12.18 -15.88
CA VAL A 89 18.55 12.23 -17.33
C VAL A 89 18.35 13.63 -17.90
N ASN A 90 17.38 14.38 -17.39
CA ASN A 90 17.14 15.77 -17.84
C ASN A 90 18.34 16.68 -17.53
N MET A 91 18.95 16.53 -16.35
CA MET A 91 20.15 17.29 -15.98
C MET A 91 21.33 16.90 -16.87
N VAL A 92 21.55 15.60 -17.11
CA VAL A 92 22.61 15.08 -17.97
C VAL A 92 22.43 15.61 -19.41
N ASN A 93 21.23 15.55 -19.96
CA ASN A 93 20.93 16.06 -21.30
C ASN A 93 21.26 17.54 -21.42
N GLN A 94 20.85 18.35 -20.44
CA GLN A 94 21.12 19.79 -20.45
C GLN A 94 22.61 20.09 -20.30
N ALA A 95 23.32 19.39 -19.43
CA ALA A 95 24.74 19.65 -19.15
C ALA A 95 25.66 19.23 -20.29
N PHE A 96 25.30 18.18 -21.01
CA PHE A 96 26.19 17.57 -22.04
C PHE A 96 25.65 17.64 -23.47
N GLY A 97 24.51 18.34 -23.67
CA GLY A 97 23.93 18.49 -25.01
C GLY A 97 23.41 17.17 -25.60
N LEU A 98 22.88 16.26 -24.73
CA LEU A 98 22.41 14.94 -25.11
C LEU A 98 20.89 14.92 -25.22
N ASN A 99 20.34 13.83 -25.78
CA ASN A 99 18.90 13.53 -25.86
C ASN A 99 18.65 12.08 -25.45
N LEU A 100 18.96 11.76 -24.20
CA LEU A 100 18.76 10.44 -23.62
C LEU A 100 17.40 10.38 -22.93
N ASP A 101 16.85 9.17 -22.81
CA ASP A 101 15.68 8.87 -22.02
C ASP A 101 15.98 7.69 -21.08
N HIS A 102 15.35 7.66 -19.92
CA HIS A 102 15.46 6.55 -18.97
C HIS A 102 14.12 6.31 -18.29
N VAL A 103 13.31 5.49 -18.92
CA VAL A 103 11.98 5.06 -18.43
C VAL A 103 11.97 3.54 -18.27
N GLY A 104 11.11 3.04 -17.39
CA GLY A 104 10.94 1.61 -17.21
C GLY A 104 9.57 1.27 -16.64
N LYS A 105 9.02 0.14 -17.08
CA LYS A 105 7.79 -0.39 -16.52
C LYS A 105 8.03 -0.90 -15.10
N ILE A 106 6.98 -0.90 -14.29
CA ILE A 106 6.96 -1.53 -12.97
C ILE A 106 5.87 -2.59 -12.98
N ASP A 107 6.26 -3.84 -12.82
CA ASP A 107 5.35 -4.99 -12.73
C ASP A 107 5.33 -5.52 -11.30
N ILE A 108 4.24 -5.29 -10.58
CA ILE A 108 4.02 -5.88 -9.25
C ILE A 108 3.02 -7.02 -9.42
N LEU A 109 3.50 -8.25 -9.21
CA LEU A 109 2.72 -9.45 -9.45
C LEU A 109 1.74 -9.75 -8.30
N ASP A 110 1.13 -10.94 -8.28
CA ASP A 110 0.11 -11.30 -7.30
C ASP A 110 0.69 -11.46 -5.87
N ASN A 111 -0.11 -11.13 -4.86
CA ASN A 111 0.22 -11.31 -3.43
C ASN A 111 1.49 -10.58 -3.02
N VAL A 112 1.59 -9.30 -3.33
CA VAL A 112 2.76 -8.49 -2.99
C VAL A 112 2.38 -7.39 -2.00
N PHE A 113 3.21 -7.24 -0.96
CA PHE A 113 3.14 -6.13 -0.02
C PHE A 113 4.34 -5.19 -0.20
N ILE A 114 4.09 -3.91 -0.41
CA ILE A 114 5.11 -2.85 -0.45
C ILE A 114 4.99 -1.98 0.80
N GLY A 115 6.01 -2.05 1.63
CA GLY A 115 6.10 -1.35 2.90
C GLY A 115 6.15 0.17 2.78
N HIS A 116 5.87 0.83 3.91
CA HIS A 116 5.83 2.29 4.01
C HIS A 116 7.17 2.92 3.62
N GLN A 117 7.12 4.00 2.84
CA GLN A 117 8.29 4.73 2.32
C GLN A 117 9.27 3.89 1.47
N ALA A 118 8.87 2.70 1.04
CA ALA A 118 9.68 1.97 0.07
C ALA A 118 9.67 2.70 -1.28
N ILE A 119 10.79 2.63 -1.99
CA ILE A 119 11.00 3.24 -3.30
C ILE A 119 11.25 2.12 -4.30
N ILE A 120 10.47 2.10 -5.38
CA ILE A 120 10.61 1.15 -6.48
C ILE A 120 11.11 1.92 -7.70
N LEU A 121 12.27 1.54 -8.23
CA LEU A 121 12.89 2.19 -9.38
C LEU A 121 12.34 1.68 -10.72
N PRO A 122 12.57 2.41 -11.82
CA PRO A 122 12.13 2.02 -13.15
C PRO A 122 12.69 0.66 -13.57
N GLY A 123 11.91 -0.11 -14.32
CA GLY A 123 12.31 -1.40 -14.89
C GLY A 123 12.14 -2.61 -13.96
N VAL A 124 11.63 -2.43 -12.74
CA VAL A 124 11.58 -3.49 -11.73
C VAL A 124 10.32 -4.34 -11.84
N THR A 125 10.49 -5.67 -11.71
CA THR A 125 9.44 -6.66 -11.50
C THR A 125 9.50 -7.20 -10.06
N ILE A 126 8.36 -7.31 -9.37
CA ILE A 126 8.29 -7.77 -7.97
C ILE A 126 7.35 -8.97 -7.83
N GLY A 127 7.85 -10.03 -7.23
CA GLY A 127 7.08 -11.21 -6.83
C GLY A 127 6.85 -12.23 -7.95
N PRO A 128 5.81 -13.08 -7.85
CA PRO A 128 4.70 -13.03 -6.88
C PRO A 128 5.08 -13.47 -5.45
N ASN A 129 4.13 -13.33 -4.53
CA ASN A 129 4.28 -13.74 -3.13
C ASN A 129 5.53 -13.09 -2.49
N ALA A 130 5.61 -11.78 -2.50
CA ALA A 130 6.78 -11.06 -1.99
C ALA A 130 6.41 -9.92 -1.05
N ILE A 131 7.31 -9.65 -0.12
CA ILE A 131 7.22 -8.53 0.80
C ILE A 131 8.44 -7.63 0.59
N VAL A 132 8.19 -6.35 0.32
CA VAL A 132 9.21 -5.32 0.39
C VAL A 132 9.05 -4.59 1.73
N ALA A 133 10.08 -4.66 2.56
CA ALA A 133 10.08 -4.01 3.87
C ALA A 133 9.99 -2.48 3.76
N ALA A 134 9.53 -1.82 4.82
CA ALA A 134 9.49 -0.36 4.90
C ALA A 134 10.89 0.27 4.70
N ASN A 135 10.94 1.49 4.16
CA ASN A 135 12.17 2.25 3.87
C ASN A 135 13.17 1.54 2.94
N SER A 136 12.73 0.60 2.13
CA SER A 136 13.60 -0.13 1.19
C SER A 136 13.70 0.59 -0.16
N VAL A 137 14.85 0.49 -0.83
CA VAL A 137 15.03 0.97 -2.20
C VAL A 137 15.25 -0.22 -3.13
N VAL A 138 14.23 -0.55 -3.90
CA VAL A 138 14.25 -1.68 -4.85
C VAL A 138 14.79 -1.19 -6.19
N THR A 139 16.01 -1.63 -6.51
CA THR A 139 16.76 -1.23 -7.71
C THR A 139 16.84 -2.33 -8.77
N ARG A 140 16.36 -3.54 -8.45
CA ARG A 140 16.39 -4.74 -9.33
C ARG A 140 15.16 -5.59 -9.04
N ASP A 141 14.90 -6.54 -9.91
CA ASP A 141 13.81 -7.50 -9.76
C ASP A 141 13.86 -8.22 -8.42
N VAL A 142 12.68 -8.40 -7.83
CA VAL A 142 12.49 -9.14 -6.59
C VAL A 142 11.98 -10.54 -6.93
N PRO A 143 12.71 -11.60 -6.53
CA PRO A 143 12.28 -12.97 -6.79
C PRO A 143 10.93 -13.31 -6.16
N PRO A 144 10.22 -14.34 -6.65
CA PRO A 144 9.05 -14.84 -5.98
C PRO A 144 9.35 -15.44 -4.60
N ASN A 145 8.34 -15.49 -3.74
CA ASN A 145 8.35 -16.15 -2.44
C ASN A 145 9.46 -15.67 -1.50
N CYS A 146 9.69 -14.35 -1.43
CA CYS A 146 10.73 -13.82 -0.53
C CYS A 146 10.32 -12.50 0.14
N VAL A 147 11.05 -12.19 1.20
CA VAL A 147 11.05 -10.90 1.90
C VAL A 147 12.34 -10.18 1.56
N VAL A 148 12.24 -8.95 1.05
CA VAL A 148 13.39 -8.10 0.74
C VAL A 148 13.37 -6.82 1.56
N GLY A 149 14.55 -6.25 1.82
CA GLY A 149 14.66 -4.99 2.55
C GLY A 149 16.03 -4.33 2.42
N GLY A 150 16.10 -3.07 2.81
CA GLY A 150 17.32 -2.25 2.80
C GLY A 150 17.48 -1.37 1.58
N SER A 151 18.58 -0.64 1.50
CA SER A 151 18.94 0.28 0.40
C SER A 151 20.38 0.03 -0.04
N PRO A 152 20.62 -0.63 -1.20
CA PRO A 152 19.63 -1.29 -2.05
C PRO A 152 18.98 -2.50 -1.37
N ALA A 153 17.75 -2.83 -1.76
CA ALA A 153 17.02 -3.97 -1.19
C ALA A 153 17.70 -5.29 -1.54
N LYS A 154 17.79 -6.17 -0.54
CA LYS A 154 18.33 -7.53 -0.65
C LYS A 154 17.37 -8.52 -0.02
N VAL A 155 17.43 -9.79 -0.43
CA VAL A 155 16.65 -10.87 0.19
C VAL A 155 17.07 -11.00 1.66
N ILE A 156 16.07 -10.99 2.55
CA ILE A 156 16.24 -11.17 4.00
C ILE A 156 15.97 -12.63 4.37
N CYS A 157 14.84 -13.18 3.87
CA CYS A 157 14.43 -14.58 4.11
C CYS A 157 13.44 -15.03 3.04
N SER A 158 13.08 -16.30 3.03
CA SER A 158 11.95 -16.82 2.28
C SER A 158 10.62 -16.32 2.89
N LEU A 159 9.57 -16.26 2.08
CA LEU A 159 8.24 -15.93 2.59
C LEU A 159 7.72 -17.03 3.53
N ASP A 160 8.06 -18.29 3.27
CA ASP A 160 7.66 -19.42 4.11
C ASP A 160 8.28 -19.31 5.51
N ASP A 161 9.58 -19.03 5.63
CA ASP A 161 10.24 -18.81 6.91
C ASP A 161 9.62 -17.64 7.68
N TRP A 162 9.28 -16.58 6.97
CA TRP A 162 8.61 -15.42 7.56
C TRP A 162 7.22 -15.78 8.10
N ILE A 163 6.43 -16.56 7.34
CA ILE A 163 5.10 -17.04 7.75
C ILE A 163 5.20 -17.96 8.98
N GLU A 164 6.14 -18.91 8.99
CA GLU A 164 6.29 -19.82 10.13
C GLU A 164 6.68 -19.06 11.41
N ARG A 165 7.57 -18.08 11.32
CA ARG A 165 7.88 -17.20 12.45
C ARG A 165 6.65 -16.46 12.95
N LEU A 166 5.86 -15.87 12.04
CA LEU A 166 4.60 -15.19 12.42
C LEU A 166 3.59 -16.11 13.09
N LYS A 167 3.45 -17.36 12.63
CA LYS A 167 2.57 -18.36 13.25
C LYS A 167 3.01 -18.64 14.69
N GLN A 168 4.31 -18.83 14.91
CA GLN A 168 4.88 -19.06 16.25
C GLN A 168 4.62 -17.85 17.17
N GLU A 169 4.95 -16.65 16.72
CA GLU A 169 4.70 -15.43 17.47
C GLU A 169 3.20 -15.23 17.78
N ASN A 170 2.34 -15.42 16.77
CA ASN A 170 0.89 -15.25 16.95
C ASN A 170 0.28 -16.26 17.92
N SER A 171 0.80 -17.50 17.97
CA SER A 171 0.28 -18.53 18.86
C SER A 171 0.45 -18.19 20.35
N GLN A 172 1.39 -17.30 20.68
CA GLN A 172 1.69 -16.85 22.04
C GLN A 172 0.87 -15.63 22.46
N LEU A 173 0.10 -15.03 21.54
CA LEU A 173 -0.66 -13.82 21.84
C LEU A 173 -1.99 -14.15 22.52
N PRO A 174 -2.37 -13.49 23.64
CA PRO A 174 -3.60 -13.76 24.37
C PRO A 174 -4.87 -13.64 23.53
N TRP A 175 -4.83 -12.85 22.47
CA TRP A 175 -5.96 -12.62 21.54
C TRP A 175 -5.91 -13.44 20.26
N ALA A 176 -4.99 -14.39 20.12
CA ALA A 176 -4.81 -15.17 18.88
C ALA A 176 -6.11 -15.85 18.43
N THR A 177 -6.85 -16.45 19.37
CA THR A 177 -8.13 -17.13 19.09
C THR A 177 -9.20 -16.15 18.62
N GLU A 178 -9.38 -15.03 19.32
CA GLU A 178 -10.35 -13.99 18.94
C GLU A 178 -10.03 -13.39 17.57
N PHE A 179 -8.75 -13.11 17.33
CA PHE A 179 -8.31 -12.58 16.04
C PHE A 179 -8.55 -13.57 14.91
N GLY A 180 -8.32 -14.86 15.11
CA GLY A 180 -8.56 -15.92 14.13
C GLY A 180 -10.04 -16.14 13.77
N GLN A 181 -10.97 -15.69 14.61
CA GLN A 181 -12.42 -15.80 14.37
C GLN A 181 -13.03 -14.60 13.62
N ARG A 182 -12.22 -13.64 13.19
CA ARG A 182 -12.71 -12.46 12.45
C ARG A 182 -13.30 -12.87 11.10
N GLU A 183 -14.49 -12.39 10.78
CA GLU A 183 -15.18 -12.67 9.52
C GLU A 183 -14.42 -12.15 8.29
N HIS A 184 -13.65 -11.07 8.46
CA HIS A 184 -12.93 -10.45 7.37
C HIS A 184 -11.59 -9.85 7.85
N VAL A 185 -10.50 -10.15 7.15
CA VAL A 185 -9.12 -9.69 7.51
C VAL A 185 -8.98 -8.17 7.61
N LEU A 186 -9.78 -7.39 6.88
CA LEU A 186 -9.80 -5.93 6.91
C LEU A 186 -10.96 -5.36 7.76
N ALA A 187 -11.68 -6.20 8.52
CA ALA A 187 -12.72 -5.71 9.42
C ALA A 187 -12.11 -4.81 10.51
N PRO A 188 -12.84 -3.75 10.92
CA PRO A 188 -12.39 -2.90 12.02
C PRO A 188 -12.09 -3.73 13.27
N GLU A 189 -11.09 -3.31 14.01
CA GLU A 189 -10.75 -3.92 15.29
C GLU A 189 -11.82 -3.65 16.33
N SER A 190 -12.19 -4.67 17.15
CA SER A 190 -13.11 -4.50 18.26
C SER A 190 -12.46 -3.65 19.36
N LEU A 191 -13.28 -2.89 20.11
CA LEU A 191 -12.79 -2.16 21.27
C LEU A 191 -12.20 -3.10 22.34
N ALA A 192 -12.79 -4.30 22.50
CA ALA A 192 -12.31 -5.32 23.42
C ALA A 192 -10.91 -5.81 23.02
N LEU A 193 -10.67 -6.09 21.73
CA LEU A 193 -9.37 -6.52 21.22
C LEU A 193 -8.31 -5.41 21.39
N CYS A 194 -8.69 -4.17 21.10
CA CYS A 194 -7.79 -3.02 21.32
C CYS A 194 -7.42 -2.89 22.81
N ALA A 195 -8.40 -2.98 23.73
CA ALA A 195 -8.16 -2.91 25.17
C ALA A 195 -7.26 -4.07 25.66
N ALA A 196 -7.50 -5.30 25.18
CA ALA A 196 -6.67 -6.45 25.53
C ALA A 196 -5.21 -6.27 25.10
N ARG A 197 -4.98 -5.70 23.92
CA ARG A 197 -3.62 -5.38 23.43
C ARG A 197 -2.94 -4.30 24.27
N VAL A 198 -3.66 -3.24 24.59
CA VAL A 198 -3.14 -2.16 25.44
C VAL A 198 -2.77 -2.72 26.82
N ALA A 199 -3.63 -3.52 27.45
CA ALA A 199 -3.34 -4.14 28.73
C ALA A 199 -2.13 -5.09 28.68
N PHE A 200 -1.98 -5.84 27.61
CA PHE A 200 -0.83 -6.72 27.41
C PHE A 200 0.51 -5.96 27.28
N PHE A 201 0.52 -4.87 26.53
CA PHE A 201 1.75 -4.13 26.26
C PHE A 201 2.14 -3.16 27.38
N TYR A 202 1.16 -2.60 28.09
CA TYR A 202 1.40 -1.49 29.03
C TYR A 202 0.92 -1.78 30.45
N GLY A 203 0.32 -2.95 30.72
CA GLY A 203 -0.31 -3.28 31.99
C GLY A 203 -1.66 -2.56 32.20
N GLU A 204 -2.26 -2.72 33.40
CA GLU A 204 -3.52 -2.10 33.76
C GLU A 204 -3.40 -0.61 34.16
N GLU A 205 -2.35 0.09 33.80
CA GLU A 205 -2.23 1.51 34.09
C GLU A 205 -3.34 2.29 33.37
N ASN A 206 -4.17 2.97 34.18
CA ASN A 206 -5.30 3.79 33.77
C ASN A 206 -4.86 4.87 32.74
N HIS A 207 -4.98 4.58 31.46
CA HIS A 207 -4.91 5.61 30.44
C HIS A 207 -6.27 6.30 30.32
N HIS A 208 -6.46 7.40 31.04
CA HIS A 208 -7.43 8.40 30.66
C HIS A 208 -7.04 8.93 29.28
N VAL A 209 -7.68 8.40 28.25
CA VAL A 209 -7.65 8.99 26.90
C VAL A 209 -8.56 10.21 26.96
N ALA A 210 -7.97 11.39 26.95
CA ALA A 210 -8.64 12.68 26.86
C ALA A 210 -9.29 12.90 25.47
#